data_fad080f4d022f1b6fb8bcb9b12ae1aaf
#
_entry.id   fad080f4d022f1b6fb8bcb9b12ae1aaf
#
_cell.length_a   1.000
_cell.length_b   1.000
_cell.length_c   1.000
_cell.angle_alpha   90.00
_cell.angle_beta   90.00
_cell.angle_gamma   90.00
#
_symmetry.space_group_name_H-M   'P 1'
#
loop_
_entity.id
_entity.type
_entity.pdbx_description
1 polymer ?
#
loop_
_entity_poly.entity_id
_entity_poly.type
_entity_poly.pdbx_seq_one_letter_code
_entity_poly.pdbx_strand_id
1 'polypeptide(L)'
;MSSKQKVHPDAHGGLIAVIGERELVIGYRLLGIDDTFIVARGDQAFKTMENLFFSHKYTMIIASQFIRDYLPPILRKKVEASIEPLVLFMPSLKGNIQEESISSLARRVLGININY
;
A
#
# COMPACT_ATOMS: atom_id res chain seq x y z
N MET A 1 -14.74 -21.82 -1.28
CA MET A 1 -14.67 -21.34 -1.32
C MET A 1 -14.70 -20.61 -1.34
N SER A 2 -14.73 -20.57 -1.37
CA SER A 2 -14.73 -19.97 -1.46
C SER A 2 -14.84 -18.74 -1.30
N SER A 3 -14.92 -18.47 -0.45
CA SER A 3 -15.04 -17.09 -0.19
C SER A 3 -14.12 -16.24 -0.97
N LYS A 4 -13.09 -16.72 -1.42
CA LYS A 4 -12.23 -16.00 -2.20
C LYS A 4 -12.76 -15.57 -3.44
N GLN A 5 -13.60 -16.33 -3.95
CA GLN A 5 -14.17 -15.98 -5.17
C GLN A 5 -14.87 -14.75 -5.13
N LYS A 6 -15.56 -14.49 -4.08
CA LYS A 6 -16.35 -13.34 -4.09
C LYS A 6 -15.53 -12.14 -4.00
N VAL A 7 -14.33 -12.23 -3.56
CA VAL A 7 -13.53 -11.09 -3.48
C VAL A 7 -13.11 -10.63 -4.83
N HIS A 8 -13.16 -11.49 -5.79
CA HIS A 8 -12.73 -11.13 -7.08
C HIS A 8 -13.81 -11.20 -8.04
N PRO A 9 -14.63 -10.24 -8.04
CA PRO A 9 -15.75 -10.23 -8.92
C PRO A 9 -15.37 -10.35 -10.34
N ASP A 10 -14.28 -9.82 -10.74
CA ASP A 10 -13.99 -9.98 -12.11
C ASP A 10 -12.90 -10.96 -12.23
N ALA A 11 -13.03 -11.80 -13.15
CA ALA A 11 -12.15 -12.86 -13.33
C ALA A 11 -10.78 -12.41 -13.67
N HIS A 12 -10.64 -11.21 -14.15
CA HIS A 12 -9.35 -10.78 -14.47
C HIS A 12 -8.73 -10.05 -13.35
N GLY A 13 -9.46 -9.80 -12.30
CA GLY A 13 -8.98 -8.95 -11.28
C GLY A 13 -7.81 -9.47 -10.54
N GLY A 14 -7.74 -10.72 -10.31
CA GLY A 14 -6.65 -11.24 -9.56
C GLY A 14 -6.70 -10.77 -8.13
N LEU A 15 -5.61 -10.96 -7.41
CA LEU A 15 -5.56 -10.65 -6.01
C LEU A 15 -4.85 -9.33 -5.74
N ILE A 16 -5.25 -8.68 -4.69
CA ILE A 16 -4.62 -7.44 -4.25
C ILE A 16 -4.03 -7.68 -2.87
N ALA A 17 -2.78 -7.27 -2.68
CA ALA A 17 -2.15 -7.34 -1.37
C ALA A 17 -1.94 -5.94 -0.86
N VAL A 18 -2.01 -5.77 0.45
CA VAL A 18 -1.74 -4.48 1.08
C VAL A 18 -0.67 -4.71 2.13
N ILE A 19 0.38 -3.90 2.10
CA ILE A 19 1.48 -4.06 3.03
C ILE A 19 1.86 -2.68 3.55
N GLY A 20 2.00 -2.55 4.84
CA GLY A 20 2.42 -1.28 5.38
C GLY A 20 2.09 -1.10 6.84
N GLU A 21 1.96 0.14 7.23
CA GLU A 21 1.69 0.47 8.60
C GLU A 21 0.28 0.07 8.97
N ARG A 22 0.07 -0.07 10.26
CA ARG A 22 -1.18 -0.59 10.77
C ARG A 22 -2.40 0.18 10.28
N GLU A 23 -2.32 1.51 10.32
CA GLU A 23 -3.47 2.33 9.95
C GLU A 23 -3.88 2.10 8.51
N LEU A 24 -2.91 2.02 7.62
CA LEU A 24 -3.21 1.80 6.22
C LEU A 24 -3.81 0.42 6.02
N VAL A 25 -3.19 -0.58 6.62
CA VAL A 25 -3.61 -1.95 6.43
C VAL A 25 -5.01 -2.17 6.97
N ILE A 26 -5.29 -1.64 8.14
CA ILE A 26 -6.61 -1.82 8.71
C ILE A 26 -7.68 -1.15 7.87
N GLY A 27 -7.35 0.02 7.32
CA GLY A 27 -8.30 0.70 6.44
C GLY A 27 -8.67 -0.15 5.25
N TYR A 28 -7.69 -0.75 4.60
CA TYR A 28 -7.99 -1.57 3.44
C TYR A 28 -8.66 -2.89 3.83
N ARG A 29 -8.33 -3.39 5.02
CA ARG A 29 -8.98 -4.62 5.49
C ARG A 29 -10.48 -4.37 5.68
N LEU A 30 -10.82 -3.19 6.17
CA LEU A 30 -12.22 -2.86 6.34
C LEU A 30 -12.96 -2.75 5.01
N LEU A 31 -12.22 -2.51 3.94
CA LEU A 31 -12.82 -2.46 2.63
C LEU A 31 -12.92 -3.84 1.97
N GLY A 32 -12.50 -4.87 2.69
CA GLY A 32 -12.68 -6.22 2.18
C GLY A 32 -11.46 -6.89 1.61
N ILE A 33 -10.29 -6.27 1.72
CA ILE A 33 -9.09 -6.89 1.22
C ILE A 33 -8.52 -7.81 2.30
N ASP A 34 -8.38 -9.07 1.98
CA ASP A 34 -7.93 -10.06 2.95
C ASP A 34 -6.43 -10.22 3.04
N ASP A 35 -5.73 -10.05 1.95
CA ASP A 35 -4.29 -10.29 1.96
C ASP A 35 -3.58 -9.02 2.39
N THR A 36 -3.47 -8.85 3.70
CA THR A 36 -2.90 -7.65 4.27
C THR A 36 -1.77 -8.02 5.21
N PHE A 37 -0.72 -7.18 5.20
CA PHE A 37 0.49 -7.46 5.96
C PHE A 37 0.95 -6.21 6.68
N ILE A 38 0.93 -6.24 8.00
CA ILE A 38 1.35 -5.11 8.80
C ILE A 38 2.84 -5.25 9.05
N VAL A 39 3.61 -4.25 8.67
CA VAL A 39 5.05 -4.26 8.89
C VAL A 39 5.44 -2.96 9.54
N ALA A 40 6.37 -3.04 10.47
CA ALA A 40 6.78 -1.86 11.22
C ALA A 40 8.23 -1.51 11.05
N ARG A 41 9.03 -2.45 10.65
CA ARG A 41 10.47 -2.22 10.57
C ARG A 41 10.97 -2.40 9.16
N GLY A 42 12.07 -1.72 8.89
CA GLY A 42 12.59 -1.71 7.53
C GLY A 42 12.97 -3.06 6.98
N ASP A 43 13.67 -3.86 7.77
CA ASP A 43 14.09 -5.17 7.30
C ASP A 43 12.88 -6.06 7.07
N GLN A 44 11.88 -5.97 7.93
CA GLN A 44 10.69 -6.74 7.77
C GLN A 44 9.93 -6.27 6.53
N ALA A 45 9.89 -4.95 6.34
CA ALA A 45 9.19 -4.40 5.19
C ALA A 45 9.83 -4.85 3.89
N PHE A 46 11.15 -4.83 3.84
CA PHE A 46 11.86 -5.25 2.65
C PHE A 46 11.56 -6.71 2.33
N LYS A 47 11.71 -7.58 3.31
CA LYS A 47 11.52 -9.00 3.07
C LYS A 47 10.09 -9.33 2.68
N THR A 48 9.14 -8.73 3.34
CA THR A 48 7.74 -9.00 3.02
C THR A 48 7.41 -8.49 1.63
N MET A 49 7.87 -7.30 1.29
CA MET A 49 7.62 -6.77 -0.04
C MET A 49 8.27 -7.65 -1.11
N GLU A 50 9.49 -8.10 -0.84
CA GLU A 50 10.18 -8.94 -1.79
C GLU A 50 9.40 -10.23 -2.04
N ASN A 51 8.92 -10.84 -0.97
CA ASN A 51 8.15 -12.06 -1.10
C ASN A 51 6.85 -11.85 -1.88
N LEU A 52 6.16 -10.77 -1.58
CA LEU A 52 4.91 -10.49 -2.27
C LEU A 52 5.15 -10.21 -3.74
N PHE A 53 6.18 -9.42 -4.03
CA PHE A 53 6.44 -9.02 -5.40
C PHE A 53 6.81 -10.22 -6.27
N PHE A 54 7.66 -11.10 -5.77
CA PHE A 54 8.12 -12.22 -6.56
C PHE A 54 7.24 -13.46 -6.47
N SER A 55 6.17 -13.40 -5.70
CA SER A 55 5.29 -14.55 -5.58
C SER A 55 4.44 -14.75 -6.84
N HIS A 56 4.29 -13.69 -7.63
CA HIS A 56 3.42 -13.70 -8.82
C HIS A 56 1.99 -14.08 -8.49
N LYS A 57 1.59 -13.81 -7.25
CA LYS A 57 0.27 -14.14 -6.80
C LYS A 57 -0.67 -12.97 -6.91
N TYR A 58 -0.14 -11.76 -6.94
CA TYR A 58 -0.97 -10.57 -6.90
C TYR A 58 -0.86 -9.77 -8.19
N THR A 59 -1.96 -9.16 -8.57
CA THR A 59 -1.92 -8.26 -9.71
C THR A 59 -1.69 -6.83 -9.27
N MET A 60 -1.93 -6.54 -7.99
CA MET A 60 -1.68 -5.21 -7.47
C MET A 60 -1.19 -5.32 -6.03
N ILE A 61 -0.24 -4.49 -5.66
CA ILE A 61 0.25 -4.41 -4.29
C ILE A 61 0.16 -2.96 -3.88
N ILE A 62 -0.58 -2.70 -2.80
CA ILE A 62 -0.68 -1.36 -2.25
C ILE A 62 0.23 -1.32 -1.04
N ALA A 63 1.19 -0.42 -1.04
CA ALA A 63 2.22 -0.41 -0.02
C ALA A 63 2.34 0.97 0.60
N SER A 64 2.69 1.01 1.89
CA SER A 64 2.99 2.27 2.54
C SER A 64 4.24 2.84 1.91
N GLN A 65 4.28 4.13 1.73
CA GLN A 65 5.39 4.77 1.05
C GLN A 65 6.71 4.57 1.76
N PHE A 66 6.72 4.41 3.08
CA PHE A 66 7.98 4.24 3.78
C PHE A 66 8.71 2.97 3.33
N ILE A 67 7.96 1.99 2.82
CA ILE A 67 8.58 0.74 2.41
C ILE A 67 9.52 0.97 1.23
N ARG A 68 9.16 1.90 0.37
CA ARG A 68 9.97 2.19 -0.80
C ARG A 68 11.39 2.55 -0.39
N ASP A 69 11.54 3.26 0.71
CA ASP A 69 12.85 3.70 1.15
C ASP A 69 13.74 2.57 1.66
N TYR A 70 13.15 1.45 1.99
CA TYR A 70 13.91 0.31 2.47
C TYR A 70 14.24 -0.70 1.39
N LEU A 71 13.82 -0.45 0.17
CA LEU A 71 14.11 -1.37 -0.91
C LEU A 71 15.47 -1.04 -1.51
N PRO A 72 16.30 -2.06 -1.75
CA PRO A 72 17.56 -1.81 -2.43
C PRO A 72 17.31 -1.20 -3.80
N PRO A 73 18.24 -0.40 -4.32
CA PRO A 73 18.00 0.31 -5.56
C PRO A 73 17.56 -0.56 -6.73
N ILE A 74 18.14 -1.74 -6.85
CA ILE A 74 17.77 -2.62 -7.95
C ILE A 74 16.34 -3.10 -7.81
N LEU A 75 15.95 -3.50 -6.60
CA LEU A 75 14.60 -3.95 -6.38
C LEU A 75 13.62 -2.78 -6.51
N ARG A 76 14.00 -1.61 -6.03
CA ARG A 76 13.14 -0.44 -6.13
C ARG A 76 12.84 -0.14 -7.59
N LYS A 77 13.84 -0.22 -8.45
CA LYS A 77 13.61 0.02 -9.85
C LYS A 77 12.68 -1.00 -10.45
N LYS A 78 12.85 -2.26 -10.10
CA LYS A 78 11.98 -3.29 -10.62
C LYS A 78 10.55 -3.07 -10.17
N VAL A 79 10.36 -2.73 -8.92
CA VAL A 79 9.03 -2.54 -8.37
C VAL A 79 8.36 -1.34 -9.03
N GLU A 80 9.11 -0.26 -9.21
CA GLU A 80 8.52 0.94 -9.77
C GLU A 80 8.21 0.81 -11.25
N ALA A 81 8.90 -0.06 -11.94
CA ALA A 81 8.66 -0.26 -13.34
C ALA A 81 7.66 -1.36 -13.63
N SER A 82 7.23 -2.07 -12.61
CA SER A 82 6.39 -3.24 -12.82
C SER A 82 4.96 -2.88 -13.16
N ILE A 83 4.40 -3.60 -14.08
CA ILE A 83 3.01 -3.45 -14.44
C ILE A 83 2.20 -4.55 -13.78
N GLU A 84 2.81 -5.70 -13.59
CA GLU A 84 2.12 -6.80 -12.93
C GLU A 84 3.11 -7.56 -12.07
N PRO A 85 3.01 -7.40 -10.80
CA PRO A 85 2.00 -6.63 -10.09
C PRO A 85 2.24 -5.14 -10.20
N LEU A 86 1.18 -4.40 -10.28
CA LEU A 86 1.29 -2.95 -10.22
C LEU A 86 1.44 -2.59 -8.75
N VAL A 87 2.47 -1.83 -8.42
CA VAL A 87 2.74 -1.48 -7.04
C VAL A 87 2.46 0.01 -6.85
N LEU A 88 1.55 0.31 -5.92
CA LEU A 88 1.21 1.68 -5.62
C LEU A 88 1.68 2.02 -4.22
N PHE A 89 2.42 3.11 -4.11
CA PHE A 89 2.90 3.54 -2.79
C PHE A 89 2.01 4.64 -2.26
N MET A 90 1.45 4.40 -1.10
CA MET A 90 0.52 5.35 -0.48
C MET A 90 1.20 6.07 0.67
N PRO A 91 0.93 7.35 0.83
CA PRO A 91 1.56 8.09 1.90
C PRO A 91 1.10 7.59 3.25
N SER A 92 1.97 7.77 4.24
CA SER A 92 1.65 7.31 5.57
C SER A 92 0.49 8.11 6.13
N LEU A 93 -0.29 7.48 6.99
CA LEU A 93 -1.45 8.12 7.56
C LEU A 93 -1.21 8.61 8.97
N LYS A 94 0.02 8.63 9.43
CA LYS A 94 0.28 9.11 10.76
C LYS A 94 1.56 9.91 10.81
N GLY A 95 1.71 10.68 11.84
CA GLY A 95 2.89 11.49 12.01
C GLY A 95 2.60 12.94 11.70
N ASN A 96 3.46 13.81 12.16
CA ASN A 96 3.25 15.23 12.00
C ASN A 96 3.29 15.67 10.56
N ILE A 97 4.14 15.08 9.80
CA ILE A 97 4.23 15.44 8.41
C ILE A 97 2.95 15.13 7.70
N GLN A 98 2.31 14.07 8.13
CA GLN A 98 1.06 13.71 7.56
C GLN A 98 0.00 14.73 7.83
N GLU A 99 -0.09 15.20 9.04
CA GLU A 99 -1.07 16.20 9.37
C GLU A 99 -0.88 17.43 8.54
N GLU A 100 0.37 17.83 8.38
CA GLU A 100 0.66 19.00 7.62
C GLU A 100 0.30 18.80 6.16
N SER A 101 0.60 17.65 5.64
CA SER A 101 0.29 17.35 4.26
C SER A 101 -1.20 17.33 4.02
N ILE A 102 -1.95 16.77 4.94
CA ILE A 102 -3.39 16.71 4.79
C ILE A 102 -3.99 18.09 4.83
N SER A 103 -3.50 18.94 5.72
CA SER A 103 -3.98 20.30 5.80
C SER A 103 -3.71 21.06 4.50
N SER A 104 -2.52 20.89 3.96
CA SER A 104 -2.17 21.54 2.73
C SER A 104 -3.04 21.08 1.59
N LEU A 105 -3.28 19.79 1.54
CA LEU A 105 -4.10 19.21 0.50
C LEU A 105 -5.53 19.73 0.61
N ALA A 106 -6.06 19.76 1.80
CA ALA A 106 -7.42 20.23 2.01
C ALA A 106 -7.56 21.68 1.58
N ARG A 107 -6.56 22.49 1.91
CA ARG A 107 -6.58 23.89 1.57
C ARG A 107 -6.58 24.06 0.05
N ARG A 108 -5.75 23.28 -0.61
CA ARG A 108 -5.62 23.38 -2.04
C ARG A 108 -6.83 22.86 -2.80
N VAL A 109 -7.33 21.71 -2.36
CA VAL A 109 -8.41 21.05 -3.06
C VAL A 109 -9.76 21.61 -2.70
N LEU A 110 -10.00 21.83 -1.41
CA LEU A 110 -11.29 22.25 -0.94
C LEU A 110 -11.43 23.74 -0.78
N GLY A 111 -10.34 24.46 -0.82
CA GLY A 111 -10.37 25.89 -0.66
C GLY A 111 -10.69 26.33 0.75
N ILE A 112 -10.53 25.47 1.73
CA ILE A 112 -10.79 25.86 3.09
C ILE A 112 -9.52 25.92 3.86
N ASN A 113 -9.53 26.69 4.92
CA ASN A 113 -8.39 26.88 5.74
C ASN A 113 -8.61 26.11 7.03
N ILE A 114 -7.87 25.06 7.23
CA ILE A 114 -8.03 24.25 8.40
C ILE A 114 -7.10 24.75 9.48
N ASN A 115 -7.68 25.19 10.57
CA ASN A 115 -6.89 25.70 11.67
C ASN A 115 -7.08 24.85 12.87
N TYR A 116 -6.01 24.49 13.48
CA TYR A 116 -6.10 23.73 14.72
C TYR A 116 -5.39 24.43 15.83
#